data_3f4525b0af0194943168d437e98c5cb6
#
_entry.id   3f4525b0af0194943168d437e98c5cb6
#
_cell.length_a   1.000
_cell.length_b   1.000
_cell.length_c   1.000
_cell.angle_alpha   90.00
_cell.angle_beta   90.00
_cell.angle_gamma   90.00
#
_symmetry.space_group_name_H-M   'P 1'
#
loop_
_entity.id
_entity.type
_entity.pdbx_description
1 polymer ?
#
loop_
_entity_poly.entity_id
_entity_poly.type
_entity_poly.pdbx_seq_one_letter_code
_entity_poly.pdbx_strand_id
1 'polypeptide(L)'
;MTWFYLTLAGLLLLFAFILYFIVKSTKEQMDEKLKAQKRQLTSNIAHEIRTPLASVRGYLETLVEMPEMDEAHKRQFIERAYSQTIRLSNLITDISLITKIEQDPAALPKEYIGVKKLIDDIVTQLSGRISEKGVKVENEIGEEVSVRANQPLLYATFRNLIENSLRYAGKDFTINISCDAESNDKLHFRYYDTGKGIDAKELGKIFERFYRVKGSSNSEGSGLGLSIVKNAVEYHGGHITASEHKGGGLEFNFYLTNRTS
;
A
#
# COMPACT_ATOMS: atom_id res chain seq x y z
N MET A 1 14.59 63.98 -3.37
CA MET A 1 15.16 62.68 -3.00
C MET A 1 14.43 61.99 -1.84
N THR A 2 14.11 62.67 -0.75
CA THR A 2 13.42 62.07 0.43
C THR A 2 12.04 61.47 0.11
N TRP A 3 11.23 62.12 -0.71
CA TRP A 3 9.92 61.59 -1.13
C TRP A 3 10.02 60.25 -1.92
N PHE A 4 11.06 60.09 -2.74
CA PHE A 4 11.28 58.84 -3.49
C PHE A 4 11.56 57.68 -2.53
N TYR A 5 12.39 57.90 -1.52
CA TYR A 5 12.68 56.84 -0.53
C TYR A 5 11.46 56.47 0.33
N LEU A 6 10.61 57.45 0.66
CA LEU A 6 9.38 57.21 1.42
C LEU A 6 8.35 56.40 0.59
N THR A 7 8.19 56.72 -0.70
CA THR A 7 7.30 55.92 -1.57
C THR A 7 7.82 54.50 -1.81
N LEU A 8 9.12 54.36 -2.00
CA LEU A 8 9.75 53.04 -2.18
C LEU A 8 9.60 52.19 -0.88
N ALA A 9 9.84 52.76 0.29
CA ALA A 9 9.63 52.10 1.57
C ALA A 9 8.18 51.65 1.78
N GLY A 10 7.20 52.54 1.41
CA GLY A 10 5.78 52.17 1.46
C GLY A 10 5.41 51.04 0.54
N LEU A 11 5.94 51.00 -0.68
CA LEU A 11 5.74 49.89 -1.61
C LEU A 11 6.34 48.59 -1.11
N LEU A 12 7.53 48.62 -0.52
CA LEU A 12 8.17 47.45 0.07
C LEU A 12 7.37 46.89 1.26
N LEU A 13 6.86 47.75 2.13
CA LEU A 13 6.01 47.35 3.25
C LEU A 13 4.68 46.74 2.77
N LEU A 14 4.06 47.33 1.75
CA LEU A 14 2.85 46.78 1.14
C LEU A 14 3.11 45.43 0.51
N PHE A 15 4.21 45.27 -0.22
CA PHE A 15 4.61 43.98 -0.80
C PHE A 15 4.86 42.91 0.28
N ALA A 16 5.60 43.26 1.34
CA ALA A 16 5.84 42.36 2.47
C ALA A 16 4.53 41.97 3.16
N PHE A 17 3.59 42.89 3.33
CA PHE A 17 2.27 42.61 3.89
C PHE A 17 1.45 41.64 3.01
N ILE A 18 1.43 41.88 1.70
CA ILE A 18 0.75 40.99 0.75
C ILE A 18 1.38 39.58 0.78
N LEU A 19 2.71 39.51 0.75
CA LEU A 19 3.43 38.23 0.81
C LEU A 19 3.13 37.47 2.12
N TYR A 20 3.15 38.16 3.26
CA TYR A 20 2.78 37.58 4.56
C TYR A 20 1.34 37.04 4.54
N PHE A 21 0.39 37.79 3.97
CA PHE A 21 -1.00 37.34 3.90
C PHE A 21 -1.18 36.13 2.99
N ILE A 22 -0.49 36.08 1.84
CA ILE A 22 -0.49 34.92 0.92
C ILE A 22 0.08 33.70 1.63
N VAL A 23 1.26 33.82 2.27
CA VAL A 23 1.90 32.69 2.98
C VAL A 23 1.01 32.19 4.12
N LYS A 24 0.40 33.10 4.88
CA LYS A 24 -0.52 32.72 5.97
C LYS A 24 -1.75 32.00 5.44
N SER A 25 -2.40 32.52 4.40
CA SER A 25 -3.59 31.90 3.79
C SER A 25 -3.28 30.53 3.19
N THR A 26 -2.14 30.37 2.49
CA THR A 26 -1.73 29.08 1.95
C THR A 26 -1.43 28.06 3.05
N LYS A 27 -0.83 28.49 4.17
CA LYS A 27 -0.59 27.61 5.33
C LYS A 27 -1.90 27.17 5.96
N GLU A 28 -2.83 28.08 6.21
CA GLU A 28 -4.16 27.75 6.76
C GLU A 28 -4.91 26.76 5.86
N GLN A 29 -4.91 26.99 4.55
CA GLN A 29 -5.53 26.06 3.60
C GLN A 29 -4.87 24.68 3.59
N MET A 30 -3.54 24.62 3.73
CA MET A 30 -2.80 23.35 3.82
C MET A 30 -3.15 22.60 5.09
N ASP A 31 -3.20 23.30 6.24
CA ASP A 31 -3.57 22.70 7.54
C ASP A 31 -5.00 22.17 7.53
N GLU A 32 -5.94 22.89 6.93
CA GLU A 32 -7.33 22.45 6.77
C GLU A 32 -7.43 21.21 5.88
N LYS A 33 -6.72 21.18 4.75
CA LYS A 33 -6.66 19.98 3.89
C LYS A 33 -6.09 18.79 4.63
N LEU A 34 -5.00 18.97 5.39
CA LEU A 34 -4.39 17.89 6.16
C LEU A 34 -5.35 17.36 7.25
N LYS A 35 -6.05 18.25 7.95
CA LYS A 35 -7.07 17.85 8.93
C LYS A 35 -8.23 17.09 8.27
N ALA A 36 -8.69 17.54 7.11
CA ALA A 36 -9.75 16.87 6.36
C ALA A 36 -9.31 15.46 5.91
N GLN A 37 -8.09 15.33 5.39
CA GLN A 37 -7.51 14.03 5.02
C GLN A 37 -7.40 13.07 6.22
N LYS A 38 -6.93 13.56 7.37
CA LYS A 38 -6.87 12.76 8.61
C LYS A 38 -8.25 12.30 9.08
N ARG A 39 -9.26 13.18 9.05
CA ARG A 39 -10.64 12.81 9.40
C ARG A 39 -11.19 11.76 8.44
N GLN A 40 -10.98 11.93 7.13
CA GLN A 40 -11.40 10.96 6.12
C GLN A 40 -10.73 9.60 6.33
N LEU A 41 -9.42 9.60 6.60
CA LEU A 41 -8.65 8.39 6.90
C LEU A 41 -9.25 7.65 8.12
N THR A 42 -9.49 8.36 9.22
CA THR A 42 -10.08 7.77 10.45
C THR A 42 -11.47 7.21 10.18
N SER A 43 -12.31 7.93 9.42
CA SER A 43 -13.66 7.47 9.07
C SER A 43 -13.60 6.19 8.21
N ASN A 44 -12.71 6.15 7.22
CA ASN A 44 -12.55 4.98 6.35
C ASN A 44 -12.03 3.76 7.14
N ILE A 45 -11.06 3.96 8.04
CA ILE A 45 -10.56 2.92 8.94
C ILE A 45 -11.72 2.34 9.79
N ALA A 46 -12.50 3.21 10.42
CA ALA A 46 -13.62 2.77 11.25
C ALA A 46 -14.64 1.95 10.45
N HIS A 47 -14.90 2.33 9.20
CA HIS A 47 -15.80 1.60 8.31
C HIS A 47 -15.22 0.22 7.92
N GLU A 48 -13.95 0.17 7.52
CA GLU A 48 -13.28 -1.08 7.12
C GLU A 48 -13.08 -2.07 8.29
N ILE A 49 -13.01 -1.59 9.53
CA ILE A 49 -13.00 -2.43 10.74
C ILE A 49 -14.41 -2.93 11.07
N ARG A 50 -15.44 -2.08 10.96
CA ARG A 50 -16.82 -2.42 11.36
C ARG A 50 -17.38 -3.58 10.55
N THR A 51 -17.11 -3.63 9.26
CA THR A 51 -17.65 -4.65 8.35
C THR A 51 -17.22 -6.08 8.73
N PRO A 52 -15.90 -6.42 8.82
CA PRO A 52 -15.49 -7.77 9.23
C PRO A 52 -15.92 -8.09 10.67
N LEU A 53 -15.90 -7.10 11.57
CA LEU A 53 -16.33 -7.29 12.95
C LEU A 53 -17.81 -7.67 13.05
N ALA A 54 -18.67 -6.98 12.28
CA ALA A 54 -20.09 -7.32 12.19
C ALA A 54 -20.32 -8.72 11.62
N SER A 55 -19.53 -9.11 10.61
CA SER A 55 -19.60 -10.46 10.04
C SER A 55 -19.17 -11.54 11.04
N VAL A 56 -18.07 -11.33 11.78
CA VAL A 56 -17.64 -12.26 12.85
C VAL A 56 -18.75 -12.41 13.87
N ARG A 57 -19.32 -11.29 14.35
CA ARG A 57 -20.39 -11.31 15.32
C ARG A 57 -21.60 -12.10 14.79
N GLY A 58 -22.06 -11.82 13.57
CA GLY A 58 -23.20 -12.51 12.99
C GLY A 58 -23.00 -14.02 12.85
N TYR A 59 -21.80 -14.47 12.43
CA TYR A 59 -21.50 -15.91 12.39
C TYR A 59 -21.51 -16.55 13.76
N LEU A 60 -20.98 -15.88 14.79
CA LEU A 60 -20.98 -16.40 16.16
C LEU A 60 -22.39 -16.36 16.78
N GLU A 61 -23.18 -15.32 16.56
CA GLU A 61 -24.59 -15.23 16.99
C GLU A 61 -25.39 -16.38 16.40
N THR A 62 -25.24 -16.67 15.08
CA THR A 62 -25.92 -17.79 14.44
C THR A 62 -25.55 -19.14 15.07
N LEU A 63 -24.27 -19.36 15.40
CA LEU A 63 -23.84 -20.60 16.06
C LEU A 63 -24.40 -20.76 17.47
N VAL A 64 -24.58 -19.66 18.20
CA VAL A 64 -25.15 -19.65 19.55
C VAL A 64 -26.68 -19.87 19.51
N GLU A 65 -27.37 -19.24 18.54
CA GLU A 65 -28.84 -19.29 18.43
C GLU A 65 -29.34 -20.61 17.81
N MET A 66 -28.48 -21.31 17.03
CA MET A 66 -28.83 -22.57 16.34
C MET A 66 -27.96 -23.74 16.81
N PRO A 67 -28.07 -24.18 18.08
CA PRO A 67 -27.22 -25.24 18.62
C PRO A 67 -27.41 -26.59 17.91
N GLU A 68 -28.59 -26.84 17.33
CA GLU A 68 -28.94 -28.07 16.60
C GLU A 68 -28.47 -28.05 15.14
N MET A 69 -27.74 -27.01 14.71
CA MET A 69 -27.14 -26.96 13.38
C MET A 69 -26.19 -28.15 13.17
N ASP A 70 -26.22 -28.74 11.97
CA ASP A 70 -25.30 -29.84 11.65
C ASP A 70 -23.82 -29.40 11.65
N GLU A 71 -22.94 -30.34 11.88
CA GLU A 71 -21.50 -30.08 12.07
C GLU A 71 -20.82 -29.49 10.83
N ALA A 72 -21.31 -29.77 9.62
CA ALA A 72 -20.75 -29.21 8.40
C ALA A 72 -21.02 -27.70 8.30
N HIS A 73 -22.22 -27.26 8.59
CA HIS A 73 -22.58 -25.85 8.64
C HIS A 73 -21.90 -25.12 9.81
N LYS A 74 -21.85 -25.74 11.02
CA LYS A 74 -21.08 -25.18 12.15
C LYS A 74 -19.65 -24.90 11.75
N ARG A 75 -18.97 -25.87 11.15
CA ARG A 75 -17.59 -25.74 10.68
C ARG A 75 -17.44 -24.60 9.66
N GLN A 76 -18.37 -24.49 8.71
CA GLN A 76 -18.36 -23.41 7.72
C GLN A 76 -18.49 -22.01 8.36
N PHE A 77 -19.35 -21.83 9.37
CA PHE A 77 -19.50 -20.57 10.09
C PHE A 77 -18.22 -20.23 10.88
N ILE A 78 -17.61 -21.23 11.55
CA ILE A 78 -16.35 -21.04 12.27
C ILE A 78 -15.24 -20.62 11.29
N GLU A 79 -15.09 -21.30 10.15
CA GLU A 79 -14.07 -20.98 9.14
C GLU A 79 -14.28 -19.57 8.56
N ARG A 80 -15.54 -19.17 8.33
CA ARG A 80 -15.86 -17.80 7.89
C ARG A 80 -15.53 -16.76 8.95
N ALA A 81 -15.89 -17.01 10.22
CA ALA A 81 -15.55 -16.10 11.32
C ALA A 81 -14.03 -15.97 11.46
N TYR A 82 -13.30 -17.10 11.40
CA TYR A 82 -11.84 -17.13 11.45
C TYR A 82 -11.21 -16.34 10.30
N SER A 83 -11.70 -16.50 9.07
CA SER A 83 -11.19 -15.73 7.92
C SER A 83 -11.36 -14.21 8.09
N GLN A 84 -12.48 -13.78 8.68
CA GLN A 84 -12.70 -12.35 8.95
C GLN A 84 -11.81 -11.82 10.09
N THR A 85 -11.46 -12.64 11.10
CA THR A 85 -10.48 -12.23 12.14
C THR A 85 -9.07 -12.07 11.57
N ILE A 86 -8.64 -12.97 10.68
CA ILE A 86 -7.35 -12.82 9.96
C ILE A 86 -7.35 -11.54 9.12
N ARG A 87 -8.45 -11.27 8.39
CA ARG A 87 -8.59 -10.02 7.61
C ARG A 87 -8.46 -8.78 8.50
N LEU A 88 -9.12 -8.79 9.67
CA LEU A 88 -9.07 -7.69 10.63
C LEU A 88 -7.65 -7.49 11.18
N SER A 89 -6.96 -8.57 11.53
CA SER A 89 -5.56 -8.53 11.99
C SER A 89 -4.63 -7.93 10.95
N ASN A 90 -4.77 -8.33 9.68
CA ASN A 90 -4.00 -7.75 8.58
C ASN A 90 -4.28 -6.25 8.42
N LEU A 91 -5.55 -5.84 8.48
CA LEU A 91 -5.92 -4.42 8.39
C LEU A 91 -5.29 -3.59 9.51
N ILE A 92 -5.28 -4.09 10.75
CA ILE A 92 -4.65 -3.41 11.90
C ILE A 92 -3.13 -3.29 11.67
N THR A 93 -2.49 -4.34 11.17
CA THR A 93 -1.06 -4.32 10.81
C THR A 93 -0.77 -3.27 9.75
N ASP A 94 -1.58 -3.22 8.69
CA ASP A 94 -1.47 -2.25 7.60
C ASP A 94 -1.59 -0.81 8.10
N ILE A 95 -2.56 -0.54 8.95
CA ILE A 95 -2.77 0.79 9.58
C ILE A 95 -1.57 1.14 10.47
N SER A 96 -1.07 0.19 11.25
CA SER A 96 0.10 0.39 12.11
C SER A 96 1.35 0.75 11.31
N LEU A 97 1.58 0.07 10.17
CA LEU A 97 2.71 0.39 9.28
C LEU A 97 2.61 1.81 8.72
N ILE A 98 1.45 2.19 8.18
CA ILE A 98 1.20 3.54 7.66
C ILE A 98 1.46 4.58 8.76
N THR A 99 0.91 4.36 9.94
CA THR A 99 1.03 5.29 11.08
C THR A 99 2.49 5.46 11.52
N LYS A 100 3.26 4.37 11.59
CA LYS A 100 4.69 4.42 11.95
C LYS A 100 5.50 5.22 10.91
N ILE A 101 5.26 5.01 9.62
CA ILE A 101 5.95 5.77 8.56
C ILE A 101 5.64 7.28 8.69
N GLU A 102 4.39 7.64 9.02
CA GLU A 102 3.98 9.05 9.09
C GLU A 102 4.44 9.77 10.36
N GLN A 103 4.47 9.08 11.50
CA GLN A 103 4.74 9.71 12.79
C GLN A 103 6.23 9.80 13.12
N ASP A 104 6.98 8.74 12.86
CA ASP A 104 8.41 8.69 13.19
C ASP A 104 9.18 7.82 12.20
N PRO A 105 9.43 8.32 10.98
CA PRO A 105 10.22 7.59 9.98
C PRO A 105 11.64 7.26 10.47
N ALA A 106 12.21 8.11 11.34
CA ALA A 106 13.57 7.94 11.85
C ALA A 106 13.69 6.77 12.83
N ALA A 107 12.59 6.39 13.51
CA ALA A 107 12.58 5.27 14.45
C ALA A 107 12.52 3.88 13.79
N LEU A 108 12.36 3.81 12.47
CA LEU A 108 12.29 2.53 11.77
C LEU A 108 13.70 2.06 11.39
N PRO A 109 14.23 0.99 12.02
CA PRO A 109 15.58 0.51 11.73
C PRO A 109 15.68 -0.03 10.31
N LYS A 110 16.82 0.20 9.67
CA LYS A 110 17.17 -0.36 8.37
C LYS A 110 18.35 -1.31 8.52
N GLU A 111 18.22 -2.50 7.94
CA GLU A 111 19.25 -3.54 7.90
C GLU A 111 19.44 -4.08 6.48
N TYR A 112 20.53 -4.80 6.23
CA TYR A 112 20.72 -5.46 4.93
C TYR A 112 19.89 -6.73 4.85
N ILE A 113 19.00 -6.80 3.85
CA ILE A 113 18.03 -7.87 3.66
C ILE A 113 18.27 -8.51 2.30
N GLY A 114 18.48 -9.84 2.29
CA GLY A 114 18.50 -10.63 1.06
C GLY A 114 17.11 -10.68 0.44
N VAL A 115 16.96 -10.03 -0.71
CA VAL A 115 15.64 -9.80 -1.32
C VAL A 115 15.04 -11.08 -1.85
N LYS A 116 15.85 -11.93 -2.51
CA LYS A 116 15.39 -13.20 -3.06
C LYS A 116 14.73 -14.07 -1.99
N LYS A 117 15.43 -14.30 -0.89
CA LYS A 117 14.94 -15.11 0.23
C LYS A 117 13.63 -14.56 0.80
N LEU A 118 13.55 -13.24 1.01
CA LEU A 118 12.33 -12.59 1.52
C LEU A 118 11.12 -12.86 0.61
N ILE A 119 11.30 -12.79 -0.71
CA ILE A 119 10.24 -13.06 -1.69
C ILE A 119 9.88 -14.54 -1.69
N ASP A 120 10.85 -15.44 -1.67
CA ASP A 120 10.63 -16.89 -1.64
C ASP A 120 9.87 -17.32 -0.38
N ASP A 121 10.15 -16.70 0.77
CA ASP A 121 9.41 -16.89 2.02
C ASP A 121 7.94 -16.43 1.88
N ILE A 122 7.68 -15.30 1.22
CA ILE A 122 6.32 -14.81 0.94
C ILE A 122 5.58 -15.78 0.01
N VAL A 123 6.22 -16.21 -1.07
CA VAL A 123 5.65 -17.18 -2.03
C VAL A 123 5.28 -18.48 -1.34
N THR A 124 6.15 -18.97 -0.46
CA THR A 124 5.90 -20.17 0.35
C THR A 124 4.67 -20.00 1.25
N GLN A 125 4.55 -18.86 1.94
CA GLN A 125 3.38 -18.57 2.79
C GLN A 125 2.07 -18.46 1.99
N LEU A 126 2.14 -18.00 0.74
CA LEU A 126 0.98 -17.86 -0.14
C LEU A 126 0.74 -19.06 -1.06
N SER A 127 1.53 -20.16 -0.92
CA SER A 127 1.53 -21.31 -1.83
C SER A 127 0.16 -21.94 -2.05
N GLY A 128 -0.68 -22.04 -1.00
CA GLY A 128 -2.04 -22.56 -1.12
C GLY A 128 -2.91 -21.74 -2.09
N ARG A 129 -2.88 -20.39 -1.96
CA ARG A 129 -3.63 -19.49 -2.83
C ARG A 129 -3.06 -19.43 -4.25
N ILE A 130 -1.74 -19.51 -4.37
CA ILE A 130 -1.01 -19.56 -5.64
C ILE A 130 -1.44 -20.82 -6.42
N SER A 131 -1.43 -21.99 -5.77
CA SER A 131 -1.84 -23.26 -6.34
C SER A 131 -3.33 -23.28 -6.73
N GLU A 132 -4.21 -22.81 -5.83
CA GLU A 132 -5.67 -22.73 -6.09
C GLU A 132 -6.01 -21.92 -7.34
N LYS A 133 -5.20 -20.90 -7.64
CA LYS A 133 -5.42 -20.00 -8.79
C LYS A 133 -4.63 -20.40 -10.04
N GLY A 134 -3.82 -21.45 -10.01
CA GLY A 134 -2.98 -21.87 -11.12
C GLY A 134 -1.88 -20.86 -11.47
N VAL A 135 -1.39 -20.10 -10.48
CA VAL A 135 -0.41 -19.02 -10.70
C VAL A 135 1.00 -19.57 -10.69
N LYS A 136 1.82 -19.14 -11.66
CA LYS A 136 3.27 -19.37 -11.67
C LYS A 136 3.95 -18.11 -11.14
N VAL A 137 4.87 -18.26 -10.18
CA VAL A 137 5.69 -17.15 -9.67
C VAL A 137 7.14 -17.38 -10.08
N GLU A 138 7.71 -16.43 -10.81
CA GLU A 138 9.08 -16.41 -11.30
C GLU A 138 9.86 -15.32 -10.54
N ASN A 139 10.67 -15.73 -9.56
CA ASN A 139 11.57 -14.83 -8.83
C ASN A 139 12.96 -14.90 -9.47
N GLU A 140 13.25 -13.95 -10.35
CA GLU A 140 14.51 -13.85 -11.10
C GLU A 140 15.59 -13.06 -10.37
N ILE A 141 15.36 -12.67 -9.11
CA ILE A 141 16.34 -11.93 -8.31
C ILE A 141 17.49 -12.85 -7.92
N GLY A 142 18.74 -12.36 -8.10
CA GLY A 142 19.94 -13.10 -7.70
C GLY A 142 20.09 -13.23 -6.18
N GLU A 143 20.77 -14.29 -5.74
CA GLU A 143 21.02 -14.55 -4.31
C GLU A 143 21.87 -13.45 -3.65
N GLU A 144 22.71 -12.77 -4.43
CA GLU A 144 23.59 -11.69 -4.00
C GLU A 144 22.86 -10.36 -3.77
N VAL A 145 21.63 -10.22 -4.27
CA VAL A 145 20.88 -8.97 -4.19
C VAL A 145 20.42 -8.73 -2.75
N SER A 146 21.02 -7.72 -2.15
CA SER A 146 20.64 -7.24 -0.82
C SER A 146 20.37 -5.73 -0.84
N VAL A 147 19.40 -5.30 -0.04
CA VAL A 147 19.02 -3.90 0.11
C VAL A 147 19.02 -3.49 1.58
N ARG A 148 19.50 -2.29 1.89
CA ARG A 148 19.39 -1.70 3.23
C ARG A 148 17.99 -1.13 3.44
N ALA A 149 17.14 -1.91 4.07
CA ALA A 149 15.71 -1.62 4.21
C ALA A 149 15.18 -1.92 5.62
N ASN A 150 14.00 -1.41 5.91
CA ASN A 150 13.20 -1.88 7.04
C ASN A 150 12.47 -3.16 6.63
N GLN A 151 12.75 -4.27 7.32
CA GLN A 151 12.26 -5.60 6.95
C GLN A 151 10.72 -5.67 6.89
N PRO A 152 9.95 -5.19 7.88
CA PRO A 152 8.49 -5.17 7.81
C PRO A 152 7.94 -4.43 6.59
N LEU A 153 8.54 -3.29 6.21
CA LEU A 153 8.09 -2.49 5.07
C LEU A 153 8.43 -3.16 3.73
N LEU A 154 9.62 -3.74 3.62
CA LEU A 154 10.02 -4.46 2.41
C LEU A 154 9.16 -5.71 2.22
N TYR A 155 8.91 -6.46 3.29
CA TYR A 155 8.00 -7.61 3.29
C TYR A 155 6.59 -7.19 2.86
N ALA A 156 6.04 -6.11 3.46
CA ALA A 156 4.73 -5.59 3.11
C ALA A 156 4.64 -5.16 1.63
N THR A 157 5.73 -4.62 1.06
CA THR A 157 5.79 -4.23 -0.35
C THR A 157 5.54 -5.43 -1.26
N PHE A 158 6.37 -6.47 -1.17
CA PHE A 158 6.24 -7.64 -2.05
C PHE A 158 4.98 -8.46 -1.77
N ARG A 159 4.62 -8.63 -0.50
CA ARG A 159 3.39 -9.31 -0.12
C ARG A 159 2.15 -8.65 -0.72
N ASN A 160 2.04 -7.31 -0.61
CA ASN A 160 0.88 -6.59 -1.15
C ASN A 160 0.82 -6.64 -2.68
N LEU A 161 1.96 -6.59 -3.38
CA LEU A 161 2.00 -6.76 -4.83
C LEU A 161 1.51 -8.16 -5.24
N ILE A 162 2.03 -9.23 -4.62
CA ILE A 162 1.63 -10.61 -4.91
C ILE A 162 0.14 -10.84 -4.55
N GLU A 163 -0.31 -10.39 -3.37
CA GLU A 163 -1.72 -10.51 -2.98
C GLU A 163 -2.66 -9.72 -3.91
N ASN A 164 -2.20 -8.56 -4.41
CA ASN A 164 -2.96 -7.79 -5.38
C ASN A 164 -3.17 -8.57 -6.69
N SER A 165 -2.12 -9.16 -7.25
CA SER A 165 -2.23 -10.01 -8.44
C SER A 165 -3.09 -11.24 -8.16
N LEU A 166 -2.89 -11.96 -7.04
CA LEU A 166 -3.73 -13.09 -6.65
C LEU A 166 -5.21 -12.72 -6.50
N ARG A 167 -5.53 -11.47 -6.15
CA ARG A 167 -6.90 -11.02 -5.95
C ARG A 167 -7.57 -10.57 -7.25
N TYR A 168 -6.82 -9.89 -8.13
CA TYR A 168 -7.42 -9.16 -9.24
C TYR A 168 -7.02 -9.64 -10.64
N ALA A 169 -5.89 -10.32 -10.81
CA ALA A 169 -5.40 -10.72 -12.13
C ALA A 169 -6.18 -11.86 -12.79
N GLY A 170 -6.92 -12.65 -12.01
CA GLY A 170 -7.72 -13.77 -12.54
C GLY A 170 -7.22 -15.13 -12.08
N LYS A 171 -7.12 -16.07 -13.02
CA LYS A 171 -6.55 -17.43 -12.84
C LYS A 171 -5.56 -17.71 -13.97
N ASP A 172 -4.70 -18.71 -13.75
CA ASP A 172 -3.76 -19.24 -14.76
C ASP A 172 -2.87 -18.14 -15.39
N PHE A 173 -2.24 -17.34 -14.55
CA PHE A 173 -1.34 -16.25 -14.95
C PHE A 173 0.04 -16.39 -14.29
N THR A 174 1.01 -15.64 -14.81
CA THR A 174 2.37 -15.60 -14.27
C THR A 174 2.62 -14.28 -13.54
N ILE A 175 3.30 -14.35 -12.40
CA ILE A 175 3.92 -13.22 -11.71
C ILE A 175 5.42 -13.32 -11.98
N ASN A 176 6.04 -12.25 -12.45
CA ASN A 176 7.49 -12.15 -12.59
C ASN A 176 8.03 -11.01 -11.72
N ILE A 177 9.15 -11.27 -11.04
CA ILE A 177 9.81 -10.33 -10.16
C ILE A 177 11.30 -10.34 -10.51
N SER A 178 11.80 -9.20 -10.97
CA SER A 178 13.21 -9.03 -11.33
C SER A 178 13.81 -7.78 -10.70
N CYS A 179 15.12 -7.73 -10.64
CA CYS A 179 15.88 -6.62 -10.09
C CYS A 179 17.12 -6.38 -10.90
N ASP A 180 17.31 -5.13 -11.35
CA ASP A 180 18.53 -4.67 -12.02
C ASP A 180 19.25 -3.65 -11.13
N ALA A 181 20.58 -3.79 -11.03
CA ALA A 181 21.42 -2.79 -10.38
C ALA A 181 21.64 -1.63 -11.35
N GLU A 182 20.94 -0.52 -11.17
CA GLU A 182 21.11 0.70 -11.98
C GLU A 182 22.42 1.42 -11.64
N SER A 183 22.87 1.31 -10.36
CA SER A 183 24.15 1.80 -9.83
C SER A 183 24.37 1.16 -8.45
N ASN A 184 25.58 1.32 -7.87
CA ASN A 184 25.88 0.81 -6.52
C ASN A 184 24.92 1.32 -5.43
N ASP A 185 24.21 2.42 -5.70
CA ASP A 185 23.31 3.07 -4.73
C ASP A 185 21.81 2.88 -5.02
N LYS A 186 21.44 2.28 -6.14
CA LYS A 186 20.05 2.10 -6.54
C LYS A 186 19.79 0.71 -7.11
N LEU A 187 18.79 0.05 -6.55
CA LEU A 187 18.24 -1.21 -7.06
C LEU A 187 16.90 -0.91 -7.71
N HIS A 188 16.76 -1.24 -8.98
CA HIS A 188 15.54 -1.08 -9.74
C HIS A 188 14.79 -2.41 -9.77
N PHE A 189 13.57 -2.42 -9.25
CA PHE A 189 12.69 -3.58 -9.21
C PHE A 189 11.61 -3.45 -10.27
N ARG A 190 11.39 -4.53 -10.97
CA ARG A 190 10.27 -4.71 -11.88
C ARG A 190 9.43 -5.89 -11.40
N TYR A 191 8.16 -5.62 -11.20
CA TYR A 191 7.14 -6.62 -10.85
C TYR A 191 6.04 -6.54 -11.89
N TYR A 192 5.64 -7.66 -12.49
CA TYR A 192 4.45 -7.67 -13.33
C TYR A 192 3.67 -8.98 -13.18
N ASP A 193 2.36 -8.92 -13.47
CA ASP A 193 1.53 -10.09 -13.73
C ASP A 193 1.02 -10.10 -15.17
N THR A 194 0.69 -11.30 -15.68
CA THR A 194 0.13 -11.48 -17.01
C THR A 194 -1.39 -11.67 -16.98
N GLY A 195 -2.05 -11.11 -15.97
CA GLY A 195 -3.48 -11.21 -15.78
C GLY A 195 -4.28 -10.23 -16.63
N LYS A 196 -5.50 -9.94 -16.21
CA LYS A 196 -6.44 -9.10 -16.98
C LYS A 196 -6.14 -7.60 -16.97
N GLY A 197 -5.22 -7.13 -16.11
CA GLY A 197 -4.92 -5.70 -15.98
C GLY A 197 -6.09 -4.86 -15.46
N ILE A 198 -5.95 -3.53 -15.61
CA ILE A 198 -6.96 -2.52 -15.27
C ILE A 198 -7.04 -1.45 -16.36
N ASP A 199 -8.13 -0.67 -16.38
CA ASP A 199 -8.27 0.46 -17.30
C ASP A 199 -7.18 1.53 -17.03
N ALA A 200 -6.56 2.05 -18.09
CA ALA A 200 -5.48 3.05 -17.98
C ALA A 200 -5.85 4.30 -17.16
N LYS A 201 -7.14 4.69 -17.17
CA LYS A 201 -7.64 5.83 -16.37
C LYS A 201 -7.59 5.59 -14.85
N GLU A 202 -7.50 4.33 -14.42
CA GLU A 202 -7.46 3.94 -13.02
C GLU A 202 -6.01 3.93 -12.48
N LEU A 203 -4.99 3.76 -13.35
CA LEU A 203 -3.58 3.63 -12.99
C LEU A 203 -3.07 4.75 -12.06
N GLY A 204 -3.51 5.98 -12.29
CA GLY A 204 -3.12 7.13 -11.46
C GLY A 204 -3.68 7.12 -10.04
N LYS A 205 -4.73 6.31 -9.78
CA LYS A 205 -5.47 6.31 -8.52
C LYS A 205 -5.22 5.08 -7.66
N ILE A 206 -4.66 4.00 -8.22
CA ILE A 206 -4.52 2.73 -7.50
C ILE A 206 -3.63 2.81 -6.25
N PHE A 207 -2.81 3.85 -6.12
CA PHE A 207 -1.99 4.13 -4.94
C PHE A 207 -2.69 5.01 -3.89
N GLU A 208 -3.90 5.52 -4.18
CA GLU A 208 -4.68 6.26 -3.21
C GLU A 208 -5.21 5.31 -2.12
N ARG A 209 -5.24 5.78 -0.88
CA ARG A 209 -5.74 4.99 0.25
C ARG A 209 -7.23 4.71 0.10
N PHE A 210 -7.62 3.46 0.36
CA PHE A 210 -9.01 2.96 0.24
C PHE A 210 -9.58 3.01 -1.17
N TYR A 211 -8.73 3.30 -2.18
CA TYR A 211 -9.18 3.28 -3.57
C TYR A 211 -9.42 1.85 -4.04
N ARG A 212 -10.52 1.65 -4.76
CA ARG A 212 -10.89 0.37 -5.37
C ARG A 212 -11.49 0.63 -6.74
N VAL A 213 -11.07 -0.12 -7.73
CA VAL A 213 -11.61 -0.03 -9.10
C VAL A 213 -13.08 -0.46 -9.07
N LYS A 214 -13.98 0.38 -9.60
CA LYS A 214 -15.42 0.11 -9.66
C LYS A 214 -15.69 -1.12 -10.52
N GLY A 215 -16.54 -2.03 -10.04
CA GLY A 215 -16.90 -3.24 -10.78
C GLY A 215 -15.94 -4.42 -10.60
N SER A 216 -14.90 -4.30 -9.77
CA SER A 216 -14.16 -5.48 -9.34
C SER A 216 -15.07 -6.34 -8.47
N SER A 217 -15.38 -7.56 -8.93
CA SER A 217 -16.31 -8.50 -8.29
C SER A 217 -15.86 -9.01 -6.91
N ASN A 218 -14.62 -8.72 -6.50
CA ASN A 218 -14.08 -9.12 -5.21
C ASN A 218 -14.24 -7.99 -4.19
N SER A 219 -15.23 -8.14 -3.31
CA SER A 219 -15.45 -7.28 -2.13
C SER A 219 -14.34 -7.37 -1.06
N GLU A 220 -13.31 -8.16 -1.28
CA GLU A 220 -12.28 -8.56 -0.31
C GLU A 220 -11.02 -7.71 -0.32
N GLY A 221 -11.04 -6.45 -0.18
CA GLY A 221 -9.81 -5.66 -0.05
C GLY A 221 -10.07 -4.36 0.69
N SER A 222 -9.14 -3.96 1.56
CA SER A 222 -9.20 -2.67 2.27
C SER A 222 -8.90 -1.47 1.37
N GLY A 223 -8.28 -1.68 0.20
CA GLY A 223 -7.75 -0.58 -0.63
C GLY A 223 -6.50 0.10 -0.03
N LEU A 224 -5.88 -0.51 0.98
CA LEU A 224 -4.65 0.02 1.61
C LEU A 224 -3.38 -0.56 1.00
N GLY A 225 -3.41 -1.77 0.45
CA GLY A 225 -2.21 -2.51 0.05
C GLY A 225 -1.26 -1.73 -0.85
N LEU A 226 -1.74 -1.19 -1.97
CA LEU A 226 -0.88 -0.43 -2.90
C LEU A 226 -0.44 0.93 -2.34
N SER A 227 -1.22 1.54 -1.46
CA SER A 227 -0.78 2.75 -0.74
C SER A 227 0.33 2.45 0.26
N ILE A 228 0.34 1.27 0.87
CA ILE A 228 1.44 0.79 1.71
C ILE A 228 2.68 0.58 0.87
N VAL A 229 2.56 -0.07 -0.29
CA VAL A 229 3.68 -0.24 -1.22
C VAL A 229 4.31 1.10 -1.57
N LYS A 230 3.50 2.09 -1.96
CA LYS A 230 3.98 3.44 -2.28
C LYS A 230 4.70 4.08 -1.09
N ASN A 231 4.09 4.11 0.08
CA ASN A 231 4.69 4.71 1.28
C ASN A 231 5.99 3.98 1.69
N ALA A 232 6.04 2.66 1.59
CA ALA A 232 7.24 1.88 1.89
C ALA A 232 8.38 2.17 0.91
N VAL A 233 8.09 2.26 -0.39
CA VAL A 233 9.07 2.64 -1.42
C VAL A 233 9.58 4.06 -1.19
N GLU A 234 8.69 5.03 -0.96
CA GLU A 234 9.04 6.43 -0.66
C GLU A 234 9.87 6.55 0.64
N TYR A 235 9.54 5.78 1.67
CA TYR A 235 10.34 5.70 2.91
C TYR A 235 11.79 5.25 2.64
N HIS A 236 12.00 4.35 1.68
CA HIS A 236 13.33 3.90 1.25
C HIS A 236 14.00 4.83 0.22
N GLY A 237 13.47 6.04 0.02
CA GLY A 237 14.00 7.05 -0.90
C GLY A 237 13.75 6.71 -2.37
N GLY A 238 12.80 5.82 -2.64
CA GLY A 238 12.40 5.39 -3.95
C GLY A 238 11.19 6.11 -4.52
N HIS A 239 10.77 5.66 -5.70
CA HIS A 239 9.53 6.05 -6.36
C HIS A 239 8.95 4.83 -7.06
N ILE A 240 7.63 4.70 -7.11
CA ILE A 240 6.92 3.61 -7.77
C ILE A 240 5.97 4.15 -8.83
N THR A 241 5.92 3.45 -9.96
CA THR A 241 4.96 3.68 -11.03
C THR A 241 4.24 2.39 -11.37
N ALA A 242 3.04 2.53 -11.93
CA ALA A 242 2.27 1.42 -12.48
C ALA A 242 1.93 1.69 -13.95
N SER A 243 1.95 0.64 -14.74
CA SER A 243 1.61 0.67 -16.16
C SER A 243 0.95 -0.64 -16.58
N GLU A 244 0.29 -0.63 -17.71
CA GLU A 244 -0.16 -1.86 -18.34
C GLU A 244 1.04 -2.66 -18.86
N HIS A 245 1.07 -3.97 -18.60
CA HIS A 245 2.10 -4.86 -19.12
C HIS A 245 1.79 -5.22 -20.58
N LYS A 246 2.82 -5.23 -21.47
CA LYS A 246 2.65 -5.50 -22.92
C LYS A 246 2.03 -6.85 -23.27
N GLY A 247 2.10 -7.81 -22.36
CA GLY A 247 1.49 -9.15 -22.51
C GLY A 247 0.11 -9.28 -21.85
N GLY A 248 -0.50 -8.17 -21.42
CA GLY A 248 -1.66 -8.13 -20.53
C GLY A 248 -1.24 -8.12 -19.06
N GLY A 249 -2.11 -7.62 -18.18
CA GLY A 249 -1.83 -7.53 -16.75
C GLY A 249 -1.30 -6.17 -16.32
N LEU A 250 -0.72 -6.13 -15.13
CA LEU A 250 -0.27 -4.91 -14.48
C LEU A 250 1.23 -4.99 -14.16
N GLU A 251 1.94 -3.92 -14.48
CA GLU A 251 3.37 -3.81 -14.22
C GLU A 251 3.66 -2.68 -13.23
N PHE A 252 4.50 -2.96 -12.23
CA PHE A 252 5.01 -2.01 -11.26
C PHE A 252 6.52 -1.89 -11.42
N ASN A 253 7.00 -0.65 -11.57
CA ASN A 253 8.41 -0.32 -11.62
C ASN A 253 8.75 0.59 -10.44
N PHE A 254 9.73 0.22 -9.64
CA PHE A 254 10.18 1.03 -8.51
C PHE A 254 11.66 0.85 -8.24
N TYR A 255 12.27 1.83 -7.58
CA TYR A 255 13.64 1.73 -7.12
C TYR A 255 13.73 1.94 -5.61
N LEU A 256 14.72 1.33 -4.99
CA LEU A 256 15.10 1.54 -3.60
C LEU A 256 16.54 2.05 -3.54
N THR A 257 16.81 2.97 -2.61
CA THR A 257 18.16 3.51 -2.43
C THR A 257 18.90 2.74 -1.36
N ASN A 258 20.15 2.36 -1.66
CA ASN A 258 21.04 1.63 -0.76
C ASN A 258 21.98 2.57 0.03
N ARG A 259 21.76 3.90 -0.04
CA ARG A 259 22.63 4.87 0.63
C ARG A 259 22.64 4.69 2.14
N THR A 260 23.83 4.66 2.72
CA THR A 260 24.09 4.98 4.12
C THR A 260 23.88 6.48 4.28
N SER A 261 22.72 6.88 4.82
CA SER A 261 22.56 8.25 5.36
C SER A 261 23.22 8.36 6.68
#